data_f639594a9bf4113196ea142912118395
#
_entry.id   f639594a9bf4113196ea142912118395
#
_cell.length_a   1.000
_cell.length_b   1.000
_cell.length_c   1.000
_cell.angle_alpha   90.00
_cell.angle_beta   90.00
_cell.angle_gamma   90.00
#
_symmetry.space_group_name_H-M   'P 1'
#
loop_
_entity.id
_entity.type
_entity.pdbx_description
1 polymer ?
#
loop_
_entity_poly.entity_id
_entity_poly.type
_entity_poly.pdbx_seq_one_letter_code
_entity_poly.pdbx_strand_id
1 'polypeptide(L)'
;MYLAINIVGVLVFLAIGWLLSKDRKQINWRAIAVMVLFNLFLAWFLTSFSIGRAIVDGAAAGFNELMKVAYVGIEFAVPSMVKVKQMDWFVSVLLPILMIVPLFDILTYIGILPWVIKWIGRGLSWLTGQPKFESFFAIEMMFLGNTEALAISSLQLKQMKAERNLTLAMMSMSCVTASIIGAYTQMMPGSYILTAVP
;
A
#
# COMPACT_ATOMS: atom_id res chain seq x y z
N MET A 1 -21.15 14.47 -12.73
CA MET A 1 -20.42 14.12 -13.95
C MET A 1 -19.26 13.16 -13.68
N TYR A 2 -18.38 13.45 -12.74
CA TYR A 2 -17.22 12.57 -12.40
C TYR A 2 -17.60 11.17 -11.89
N LEU A 3 -18.67 11.04 -11.12
CA LEU A 3 -19.11 9.74 -10.58
C LEU A 3 -19.51 8.75 -11.70
N ALA A 4 -20.19 9.24 -12.74
CA ALA A 4 -20.53 8.40 -13.89
C ALA A 4 -19.28 7.94 -14.67
N ILE A 5 -18.30 8.82 -14.83
CA ILE A 5 -17.02 8.50 -15.49
C ILE A 5 -16.26 7.44 -14.68
N ASN A 6 -16.24 7.57 -13.35
CA ASN A 6 -15.57 6.59 -12.48
C ASN A 6 -16.25 5.22 -12.53
N ILE A 7 -17.58 5.17 -12.52
CA ILE A 7 -18.33 3.91 -12.65
C ILE A 7 -18.03 3.24 -14.00
N VAL A 8 -18.07 4.02 -15.09
CA VAL A 8 -17.72 3.51 -16.43
C VAL A 8 -16.26 3.02 -16.45
N GLY A 9 -15.32 3.75 -15.84
CA GLY A 9 -13.92 3.33 -15.72
C GLY A 9 -13.78 1.97 -15.04
N VAL A 10 -14.42 1.79 -13.89
CA VAL A 10 -14.41 0.49 -13.17
C VAL A 10 -14.98 -0.63 -14.03
N LEU A 11 -16.09 -0.40 -14.71
CA LEU A 11 -16.69 -1.40 -15.60
C LEU A 11 -15.79 -1.75 -16.77
N VAL A 12 -15.11 -0.76 -17.37
CA VAL A 12 -14.15 -0.98 -18.46
C VAL A 12 -12.98 -1.83 -17.99
N PHE A 13 -12.38 -1.52 -16.83
CA PHE A 13 -11.28 -2.34 -16.28
C PHE A 13 -11.72 -3.76 -15.94
N LEU A 14 -12.91 -3.95 -15.38
CA LEU A 14 -13.47 -5.28 -15.13
C LEU A 14 -13.71 -6.03 -16.44
N ALA A 15 -14.19 -5.35 -17.49
CA ALA A 15 -14.39 -5.94 -18.80
C ALA A 15 -13.07 -6.35 -19.46
N ILE A 16 -12.03 -5.54 -19.35
CA ILE A 16 -10.68 -5.87 -19.81
C ILE A 16 -10.15 -7.10 -19.06
N GLY A 17 -10.27 -7.15 -17.75
CA GLY A 17 -9.88 -8.30 -16.94
C GLY A 17 -10.63 -9.57 -17.35
N TRP A 18 -11.94 -9.48 -17.64
CA TRP A 18 -12.74 -10.59 -18.13
C TRP A 18 -12.31 -11.06 -19.53
N LEU A 19 -12.00 -10.13 -20.42
CA LEU A 19 -11.54 -10.43 -21.80
C LEU A 19 -10.18 -11.15 -21.79
N LEU A 20 -9.27 -10.74 -20.91
CA LEU A 20 -7.93 -11.30 -20.78
C LEU A 20 -7.90 -12.58 -19.94
N SER A 21 -9.00 -12.93 -19.27
CA SER A 21 -9.07 -14.13 -18.44
C SER A 21 -8.99 -15.40 -19.30
N LYS A 22 -8.07 -16.29 -18.91
CA LYS A 22 -7.84 -17.58 -19.56
C LYS A 22 -8.98 -18.58 -19.30
N ASP A 23 -9.60 -18.48 -18.11
CA ASP A 23 -10.74 -19.32 -17.73
C ASP A 23 -11.93 -18.48 -17.27
N ARG A 24 -12.73 -18.05 -18.23
CA ARG A 24 -13.89 -17.17 -18.01
C ARG A 24 -15.03 -17.83 -17.22
N LYS A 25 -15.07 -19.17 -17.15
CA LYS A 25 -16.13 -19.92 -16.47
C LYS A 25 -15.88 -20.06 -14.96
N GLN A 26 -14.63 -19.93 -14.52
CA GLN A 26 -14.25 -20.06 -13.11
C GLN A 26 -14.13 -18.71 -12.38
N ILE A 27 -14.59 -17.62 -12.99
CA ILE A 27 -14.55 -16.30 -12.38
C ILE A 27 -15.49 -16.26 -11.17
N ASN A 28 -14.95 -15.99 -10.01
CA ASN A 28 -15.70 -15.84 -8.78
C ASN A 28 -16.31 -14.43 -8.67
N TRP A 29 -17.44 -14.22 -9.34
CA TRP A 29 -18.16 -12.95 -9.34
C TRP A 29 -18.51 -12.46 -7.93
N ARG A 30 -18.75 -13.38 -7.00
CA ARG A 30 -19.02 -13.04 -5.61
C ARG A 30 -17.80 -12.37 -4.95
N ALA A 31 -16.61 -12.89 -5.16
CA ALA A 31 -15.37 -12.30 -4.64
C ALA A 31 -15.12 -10.92 -5.24
N ILE A 32 -15.32 -10.75 -6.56
CA ILE A 32 -15.19 -9.46 -7.24
C ILE A 32 -16.18 -8.44 -6.65
N ALA A 33 -17.45 -8.81 -6.52
CA ALA A 33 -18.47 -7.93 -5.96
C ALA A 33 -18.14 -7.51 -4.51
N VAL A 34 -17.72 -8.47 -3.68
CA VAL A 34 -17.32 -8.19 -2.29
C VAL A 34 -16.13 -7.22 -2.25
N MET A 35 -15.12 -7.41 -3.10
CA MET A 35 -13.94 -6.53 -3.14
C MET A 35 -14.30 -5.13 -3.62
N VAL A 36 -15.12 -5.00 -4.67
CA VAL A 36 -15.57 -3.70 -5.17
C VAL A 36 -16.42 -2.97 -4.12
N LEU A 37 -17.38 -3.66 -3.51
CA LEU A 37 -18.23 -3.08 -2.47
C LEU A 37 -17.42 -2.67 -1.24
N PHE A 38 -16.45 -3.50 -0.84
CA PHE A 38 -15.58 -3.19 0.28
C PHE A 38 -14.69 -1.98 -0.01
N ASN A 39 -14.14 -1.88 -1.21
CA ASN A 39 -13.34 -0.72 -1.61
C ASN A 39 -14.18 0.57 -1.62
N LEU A 40 -15.39 0.52 -2.19
CA LEU A 40 -16.32 1.65 -2.17
C LEU A 40 -16.75 2.02 -0.75
N PHE A 41 -17.00 1.02 0.10
CA PHE A 41 -17.33 1.25 1.51
C PHE A 41 -16.17 1.92 2.25
N LEU A 42 -14.94 1.43 2.07
CA LEU A 42 -13.75 2.04 2.67
C LEU A 42 -13.56 3.47 2.18
N ALA A 43 -13.65 3.71 0.88
CA ALA A 43 -13.52 5.05 0.32
C ALA A 43 -14.57 6.01 0.90
N TRP A 44 -15.83 5.57 0.95
CA TRP A 44 -16.90 6.37 1.54
C TRP A 44 -16.71 6.58 3.05
N PHE A 45 -16.35 5.53 3.80
CA PHE A 45 -16.11 5.60 5.24
C PHE A 45 -14.96 6.56 5.57
N LEU A 46 -13.83 6.44 4.88
CA LEU A 46 -12.64 7.26 5.15
C LEU A 46 -12.83 8.73 4.72
N THR A 47 -13.66 8.98 3.70
CA THR A 47 -13.86 10.36 3.20
C THR A 47 -15.04 11.07 3.85
N SER A 48 -16.13 10.36 4.14
CA SER A 48 -17.39 10.97 4.58
C SER A 48 -17.61 10.91 6.09
N PHE A 49 -17.08 9.87 6.76
CA PHE A 49 -17.24 9.71 8.20
C PHE A 49 -16.19 10.48 8.99
N SER A 50 -16.62 11.16 10.04
CA SER A 50 -15.74 11.93 10.93
C SER A 50 -14.67 11.03 11.59
N ILE A 51 -15.05 9.81 11.99
CA ILE A 51 -14.12 8.81 12.55
C ILE A 51 -13.13 8.33 11.49
N GLY A 52 -13.59 8.06 10.27
CA GLY A 52 -12.71 7.67 9.16
C GLY A 52 -11.68 8.75 8.85
N ARG A 53 -12.11 10.00 8.74
CA ARG A 53 -11.20 11.14 8.58
C ARG A 53 -10.21 11.29 9.72
N ALA A 54 -10.67 11.15 10.96
CA ALA A 54 -9.78 11.22 12.14
C ALA A 54 -8.71 10.11 12.12
N ILE A 55 -9.04 8.91 11.66
CA ILE A 55 -8.07 7.82 11.48
C ILE A 55 -7.02 8.19 10.42
N VAL A 56 -7.46 8.73 9.30
CA VAL A 56 -6.55 9.16 8.22
C VAL A 56 -5.68 10.33 8.64
N ASP A 57 -6.27 11.34 9.27
CA ASP A 57 -5.54 12.50 9.76
C ASP A 57 -4.52 12.07 10.84
N GLY A 58 -4.90 11.15 11.72
CA GLY A 58 -4.01 10.57 12.72
C GLY A 58 -2.86 9.78 12.10
N ALA A 59 -3.15 8.97 11.08
CA ALA A 59 -2.12 8.22 10.35
C ALA A 59 -1.18 9.17 9.59
N ALA A 60 -1.72 10.19 8.93
CA ALA A 60 -0.94 11.22 8.24
C ALA A 60 -0.07 12.03 9.22
N ALA A 61 -0.62 12.41 10.38
CA ALA A 61 0.13 13.10 11.43
C ALA A 61 1.27 12.23 11.97
N GLY A 62 1.00 10.95 12.28
CA GLY A 62 2.02 9.99 12.70
C GLY A 62 3.13 9.82 11.67
N PHE A 63 2.74 9.71 10.39
CA PHE A 63 3.70 9.64 9.30
C PHE A 63 4.54 10.92 9.17
N ASN A 64 3.92 12.10 9.28
CA ASN A 64 4.62 13.38 9.24
C ASN A 64 5.62 13.53 10.39
N GLU A 65 5.29 13.07 11.60
CA GLU A 65 6.24 13.07 12.73
C GLU A 65 7.43 12.14 12.45
N LEU A 66 7.18 10.98 11.86
CA LEU A 66 8.22 10.05 11.45
C LEU A 66 9.14 10.65 10.38
N MET A 67 8.57 11.38 9.42
CA MET A 67 9.33 12.14 8.42
C MET A 67 10.18 13.25 9.04
N LYS A 68 9.67 13.97 10.04
CA LYS A 68 10.46 14.97 10.75
C LYS A 68 11.68 14.35 11.42
N VAL A 69 11.53 13.22 12.08
CA VAL A 69 12.65 12.48 12.69
C VAL A 69 13.66 12.06 11.62
N ALA A 70 13.20 11.55 10.48
CA ALA A 70 14.07 11.22 9.35
C ALA A 70 14.86 12.44 8.85
N TYR A 71 14.20 13.60 8.70
CA TYR A 71 14.86 14.82 8.27
C TYR A 71 15.92 15.32 9.27
N VAL A 72 15.71 15.17 10.57
CA VAL A 72 16.73 15.48 11.59
C VAL A 72 17.98 14.63 11.37
N GLY A 73 17.81 13.33 11.09
CA GLY A 73 18.93 12.44 10.78
C GLY A 73 19.65 12.82 9.48
N ILE A 74 18.88 13.16 8.43
CA ILE A 74 19.44 13.60 7.16
C ILE A 74 20.18 14.92 7.29
N GLU A 75 19.62 15.89 8.03
CA GLU A 75 20.24 17.18 8.31
C GLU A 75 21.58 17.03 9.04
N PHE A 76 21.67 16.05 9.94
CA PHE A 76 22.93 15.72 10.61
C PHE A 76 23.97 15.15 9.64
N ALA A 77 23.56 14.26 8.72
CA ALA A 77 24.45 13.59 7.77
C ALA A 77 24.88 14.49 6.61
N VAL A 78 23.94 15.26 6.05
CA VAL A 78 24.14 16.07 4.83
C VAL A 78 23.48 17.47 4.95
N PRO A 79 23.95 18.31 5.89
CA PRO A 79 23.32 19.58 6.19
C PRO A 79 23.31 20.55 4.99
N SER A 80 24.31 20.47 4.10
CA SER A 80 24.41 21.30 2.90
C SER A 80 23.30 21.03 1.87
N MET A 81 22.66 19.87 1.90
CA MET A 81 21.59 19.50 0.96
C MET A 81 20.20 19.85 1.50
N VAL A 82 20.05 19.98 2.83
CA VAL A 82 18.76 20.24 3.49
C VAL A 82 18.57 21.71 3.82
N LYS A 83 19.65 22.42 4.21
CA LYS A 83 19.61 23.85 4.56
C LYS A 83 19.65 24.79 3.34
N VAL A 84 18.84 24.47 2.33
CA VAL A 84 18.71 25.28 1.10
C VAL A 84 17.30 25.86 1.00
N LYS A 85 17.16 27.01 0.31
CA LYS A 85 15.86 27.70 0.15
C LYS A 85 14.84 26.85 -0.63
N GLN A 86 15.30 26.03 -1.54
CA GLN A 86 14.48 25.06 -2.27
C GLN A 86 15.25 23.74 -2.31
N MET A 87 14.67 22.69 -1.73
CA MET A 87 15.23 21.35 -1.84
C MET A 87 14.85 20.76 -3.21
N ASP A 88 15.82 20.15 -3.87
CA ASP A 88 15.57 19.38 -5.08
C ASP A 88 14.66 18.18 -4.76
N TRP A 89 13.90 17.74 -5.76
CA TRP A 89 13.02 16.58 -5.65
C TRP A 89 13.76 15.34 -5.12
N PHE A 90 14.98 15.12 -5.56
CA PHE A 90 15.82 14.03 -5.09
C PHE A 90 16.03 14.05 -3.57
N VAL A 91 16.37 15.21 -3.03
CA VAL A 91 16.63 15.37 -1.59
C VAL A 91 15.34 15.27 -0.78
N SER A 92 14.27 15.90 -1.26
CA SER A 92 12.99 15.94 -0.53
C SER A 92 12.21 14.63 -0.51
N VAL A 93 12.42 13.76 -1.51
CA VAL A 93 11.67 12.51 -1.65
C VAL A 93 12.54 11.29 -1.38
N LEU A 94 13.70 11.19 -2.01
CA LEU A 94 14.50 9.98 -1.97
C LEU A 94 15.23 9.79 -0.64
N LEU A 95 15.77 10.86 -0.05
CA LEU A 95 16.48 10.73 1.24
C LEU A 95 15.58 10.25 2.39
N PRO A 96 14.36 10.79 2.57
CA PRO A 96 13.45 10.24 3.56
C PRO A 96 13.09 8.77 3.32
N ILE A 97 12.90 8.35 2.06
CA ILE A 97 12.65 6.94 1.74
C ILE A 97 13.83 6.07 2.21
N LEU A 98 15.06 6.48 1.93
CA LEU A 98 16.26 5.77 2.37
C LEU A 98 16.38 5.66 3.91
N MET A 99 15.83 6.61 4.65
CA MET A 99 15.79 6.57 6.12
C MET A 99 14.65 5.71 6.67
N ILE A 100 13.52 5.63 5.94
CA ILE A 100 12.36 4.84 6.35
C ILE A 100 12.62 3.34 6.21
N VAL A 101 13.37 2.91 5.19
CA VAL A 101 13.66 1.48 4.98
C VAL A 101 14.35 0.85 6.20
N PRO A 102 15.48 1.36 6.71
CA PRO A 102 16.08 0.83 7.94
C PRO A 102 15.17 0.86 9.17
N LEU A 103 14.27 1.85 9.25
CA LEU A 103 13.29 1.90 10.32
C LEU A 103 12.32 0.72 10.25
N PHE A 104 11.82 0.38 9.06
CA PHE A 104 10.97 -0.80 8.88
C PHE A 104 11.73 -2.10 9.16
N ASP A 105 13.02 -2.17 8.85
CA ASP A 105 13.88 -3.31 9.21
C ASP A 105 13.97 -3.48 10.73
N ILE A 106 14.14 -2.39 11.46
CA ILE A 106 14.16 -2.39 12.93
C ILE A 106 12.79 -2.84 13.48
N LEU A 107 11.68 -2.31 12.96
CA LEU A 107 10.33 -2.70 13.37
C LEU A 107 10.05 -4.18 13.08
N THR A 108 10.61 -4.69 11.98
CA THR A 108 10.55 -6.11 11.62
C THR A 108 11.35 -6.96 12.59
N TYR A 109 12.57 -6.54 12.94
CA TYR A 109 13.43 -7.23 13.88
C TYR A 109 12.83 -7.31 15.29
N ILE A 110 12.21 -6.22 15.78
CA ILE A 110 11.53 -6.15 17.08
C ILE A 110 10.26 -7.03 17.09
N GLY A 111 9.72 -7.37 15.90
CA GLY A 111 8.51 -8.19 15.75
C GLY A 111 7.20 -7.40 15.73
N ILE A 112 7.25 -6.07 15.84
CA ILE A 112 6.05 -5.21 15.78
C ILE A 112 5.41 -5.31 14.40
N LEU A 113 6.20 -5.15 13.35
CA LEU A 113 5.69 -5.16 11.98
C LEU A 113 5.11 -6.53 11.57
N PRO A 114 5.77 -7.69 11.82
CA PRO A 114 5.18 -9.00 11.56
C PRO A 114 3.87 -9.25 12.35
N TRP A 115 3.78 -8.72 13.58
CA TRP A 115 2.57 -8.82 14.37
C TRP A 115 1.41 -8.05 13.72
N VAL A 116 1.64 -6.80 13.30
CA VAL A 116 0.65 -5.96 12.59
C VAL A 116 0.22 -6.62 11.28
N ILE A 117 1.17 -7.06 10.46
CA ILE A 117 0.93 -7.72 9.17
C ILE A 117 0.07 -8.97 9.36
N LYS A 118 0.38 -9.79 10.38
CA LYS A 118 -0.38 -11.00 10.68
C LYS A 118 -1.82 -10.71 11.08
N TRP A 119 -2.06 -9.66 11.86
CA TRP A 119 -3.40 -9.26 12.28
C TRP A 119 -4.23 -8.73 11.11
N ILE A 120 -3.70 -7.78 10.36
CA ILE A 120 -4.36 -7.19 9.19
C ILE A 120 -4.59 -8.25 8.11
N GLY A 121 -3.58 -9.09 7.81
CA GLY A 121 -3.68 -10.16 6.82
C GLY A 121 -4.75 -11.20 7.18
N ARG A 122 -4.94 -11.50 8.48
CA ARG A 122 -6.01 -12.38 8.92
C ARG A 122 -7.40 -11.76 8.70
N GLY A 123 -7.55 -10.48 9.02
CA GLY A 123 -8.78 -9.73 8.76
C GLY A 123 -9.12 -9.67 7.27
N LEU A 124 -8.13 -9.37 6.44
CA LEU A 124 -8.28 -9.33 5.00
C LEU A 124 -8.65 -10.70 4.42
N SER A 125 -8.00 -11.78 4.85
CA SER A 125 -8.33 -13.14 4.42
C SER A 125 -9.77 -13.53 4.77
N TRP A 126 -10.22 -13.17 5.96
CA TRP A 126 -11.60 -13.42 6.37
C TRP A 126 -12.62 -12.64 5.53
N LEU A 127 -12.32 -11.40 5.23
CA LEU A 127 -13.21 -10.51 4.48
C LEU A 127 -13.27 -10.88 2.99
N THR A 128 -12.11 -11.15 2.37
CA THR A 128 -12.00 -11.39 0.93
C THR A 128 -12.19 -12.85 0.53
N GLY A 129 -12.12 -13.78 1.50
CA GLY A 129 -12.11 -15.21 1.24
C GLY A 129 -10.82 -15.70 0.54
N GLN A 130 -9.81 -14.85 0.42
CA GLN A 130 -8.52 -15.22 -0.14
C GLN A 130 -7.72 -16.12 0.82
N PRO A 131 -6.85 -17.01 0.30
CA PRO A 131 -5.98 -17.80 1.15
C PRO A 131 -5.12 -16.92 2.06
N LYS A 132 -4.87 -17.39 3.28
CA LYS A 132 -4.17 -16.62 4.32
C LYS A 132 -2.81 -16.11 3.89
N PHE A 133 -2.08 -16.88 3.08
CA PHE A 133 -0.76 -16.50 2.63
C PHE A 133 -0.79 -15.32 1.66
N GLU A 134 -1.70 -15.34 0.68
CA GLU A 134 -1.85 -14.24 -0.29
C GLU A 134 -2.24 -12.94 0.41
N SER A 135 -3.14 -13.01 1.38
CA SER A 135 -3.54 -11.84 2.18
C SER A 135 -2.39 -11.34 3.06
N PHE A 136 -1.62 -12.24 3.66
CA PHE A 136 -0.42 -11.90 4.43
C PHE A 136 0.63 -11.23 3.53
N PHE A 137 0.93 -11.84 2.39
CA PHE A 137 1.91 -11.35 1.43
C PHE A 137 1.54 -9.98 0.84
N ALA A 138 0.25 -9.74 0.56
CA ALA A 138 -0.22 -8.44 0.12
C ALA A 138 0.08 -7.33 1.14
N ILE A 139 -0.21 -7.59 2.42
CA ILE A 139 0.08 -6.64 3.50
C ILE A 139 1.59 -6.49 3.71
N GLU A 140 2.34 -7.58 3.63
CA GLU A 140 3.81 -7.55 3.72
C GLU A 140 4.42 -6.64 2.65
N MET A 141 3.97 -6.77 1.40
CA MET A 141 4.40 -5.90 0.30
C MET A 141 4.06 -4.43 0.52
N MET A 142 2.91 -4.13 1.13
CA MET A 142 2.52 -2.74 1.42
C MET A 142 3.47 -2.07 2.42
N PHE A 143 3.97 -2.79 3.40
CA PHE A 143 4.85 -2.23 4.44
C PHE A 143 6.32 -2.31 4.06
N LEU A 144 6.81 -3.48 3.69
CA LEU A 144 8.23 -3.72 3.43
C LEU A 144 8.65 -3.33 2.01
N GLY A 145 7.75 -3.54 1.05
CA GLY A 145 8.06 -3.42 -0.38
C GLY A 145 8.18 -4.77 -1.06
N ASN A 146 8.23 -4.73 -2.38
CA ASN A 146 8.19 -5.94 -3.20
C ASN A 146 9.43 -6.81 -3.03
N THR A 147 10.60 -6.19 -2.95
CA THR A 147 11.90 -6.89 -2.91
C THR A 147 12.07 -7.65 -1.61
N GLU A 148 11.79 -6.99 -0.50
CA GLU A 148 11.91 -7.53 0.85
C GLU A 148 10.86 -8.63 1.08
N ALA A 149 9.61 -8.39 0.71
CA ALA A 149 8.54 -9.38 0.81
C ALA A 149 8.85 -10.65 -0.01
N LEU A 150 9.38 -10.50 -1.23
CA LEU A 150 9.81 -11.63 -2.06
C LEU A 150 10.99 -12.39 -1.43
N ALA A 151 11.95 -11.69 -0.83
CA ALA A 151 13.09 -12.31 -0.18
C ALA A 151 12.67 -13.14 1.04
N ILE A 152 11.84 -12.57 1.92
CA ILE A 152 11.35 -13.24 3.13
C ILE A 152 10.47 -14.43 2.79
N SER A 153 9.58 -14.28 1.82
CA SER A 153 8.61 -15.31 1.42
C SER A 153 9.15 -16.29 0.36
N SER A 154 10.42 -16.19 -0.02
CA SER A 154 11.02 -16.96 -1.14
C SER A 154 10.88 -18.48 -1.02
N LEU A 155 10.98 -19.03 0.19
CA LEU A 155 10.83 -20.48 0.42
C LEU A 155 9.39 -20.94 0.17
N GLN A 156 8.40 -20.17 0.61
CA GLN A 156 6.99 -20.47 0.39
C GLN A 156 6.63 -20.35 -1.09
N LEU A 157 7.13 -19.32 -1.77
CA LEU A 157 6.91 -19.09 -3.19
C LEU A 157 7.43 -20.25 -4.06
N LYS A 158 8.59 -20.82 -3.72
CA LYS A 158 9.14 -21.99 -4.43
C LYS A 158 8.29 -23.25 -4.30
N GLN A 159 7.52 -23.37 -3.24
CA GLN A 159 6.66 -24.54 -2.97
C GLN A 159 5.23 -24.37 -3.52
N MET A 160 4.90 -23.18 -4.02
CA MET A 160 3.56 -22.87 -4.53
C MET A 160 3.37 -23.29 -5.98
N LYS A 161 2.10 -23.52 -6.34
CA LYS A 161 1.70 -23.75 -7.73
C LYS A 161 1.88 -22.46 -8.56
N ALA A 162 2.20 -22.62 -9.85
CA ALA A 162 2.44 -21.51 -10.76
C ALA A 162 1.28 -20.50 -10.82
N GLU A 163 0.04 -20.96 -10.72
CA GLU A 163 -1.15 -20.10 -10.74
C GLU A 163 -1.18 -19.14 -9.53
N ARG A 164 -0.82 -19.62 -8.33
CA ARG A 164 -0.76 -18.79 -7.13
C ARG A 164 0.41 -17.80 -7.19
N ASN A 165 1.56 -18.24 -7.71
CA ASN A 165 2.69 -17.35 -7.93
C ASN A 165 2.36 -16.25 -8.93
N LEU A 166 1.57 -16.53 -9.97
CA LEU A 166 1.09 -15.51 -10.91
C LEU A 166 0.22 -14.48 -10.20
N THR A 167 -0.70 -14.91 -9.32
CA THR A 167 -1.53 -14.00 -8.53
C THR A 167 -0.69 -13.07 -7.66
N LEU A 168 0.33 -13.63 -6.98
CA LEU A 168 1.25 -12.84 -6.16
C LEU A 168 2.10 -11.86 -6.99
N ALA A 169 2.54 -12.26 -8.18
CA ALA A 169 3.24 -11.39 -9.12
C ALA A 169 2.35 -10.22 -9.58
N MET A 170 1.08 -10.48 -9.89
CA MET A 170 0.12 -9.43 -10.23
C MET A 170 -0.13 -8.48 -9.05
N MET A 171 -0.24 -9.01 -7.83
CA MET A 171 -0.35 -8.20 -6.61
C MET A 171 0.88 -7.31 -6.43
N SER A 172 2.09 -7.84 -6.65
CA SER A 172 3.33 -7.05 -6.50
C SER A 172 3.44 -5.91 -7.52
N MET A 173 2.90 -6.09 -8.72
CA MET A 173 2.87 -5.05 -9.74
C MET A 173 1.86 -3.92 -9.44
N SER A 174 0.81 -4.22 -8.69
CA SER A 174 -0.25 -3.25 -8.35
C SER A 174 -0.11 -2.64 -6.96
N CYS A 175 0.84 -3.10 -6.15
CA CYS A 175 1.01 -2.65 -4.78
C CYS A 175 1.77 -1.32 -4.72
N VAL A 176 1.23 -0.37 -3.93
CA VAL A 176 1.92 0.88 -3.57
C VAL A 176 2.48 0.71 -2.16
N THR A 177 3.79 0.90 -2.00
CA THR A 177 4.46 0.72 -0.71
C THR A 177 4.24 1.92 0.21
N ALA A 178 4.27 1.68 1.53
CA ALA A 178 4.11 2.73 2.54
C ALA A 178 5.16 3.85 2.40
N SER A 179 6.37 3.53 1.96
CA SER A 179 7.44 4.50 1.69
C SER A 179 7.07 5.48 0.57
N ILE A 180 6.41 5.01 -0.48
CA ILE A 180 5.94 5.86 -1.59
C ILE A 180 4.77 6.74 -1.15
N ILE A 181 3.86 6.22 -0.32
CA ILE A 181 2.79 7.03 0.29
C ILE A 181 3.40 8.21 1.03
N GLY A 182 4.49 7.97 1.75
CA GLY A 182 5.25 9.02 2.41
C GLY A 182 5.80 10.09 1.49
N ALA A 183 6.31 9.71 0.33
CA ALA A 183 6.73 10.66 -0.68
C ALA A 183 5.55 11.51 -1.18
N TYR A 184 4.39 10.91 -1.40
CA TYR A 184 3.19 11.65 -1.81
C TYR A 184 2.72 12.64 -0.76
N THR A 185 2.83 12.33 0.54
CA THR A 185 2.45 13.27 1.61
C THR A 185 3.28 14.56 1.58
N GLN A 186 4.50 14.51 1.08
CA GLN A 186 5.36 15.69 0.93
C GLN A 186 5.05 16.51 -0.34
N MET A 187 4.51 15.87 -1.37
CA MET A 187 4.25 16.49 -2.66
C MET A 187 2.84 17.03 -2.82
N MET A 188 1.88 16.49 -2.06
CA MET A 188 0.46 16.80 -2.21
C MET A 188 -0.12 17.37 -0.90
N PRO A 189 -1.01 18.36 -0.96
CA PRO A 189 -1.80 18.79 0.20
C PRO A 189 -2.56 17.58 0.80
N GLY A 190 -2.62 17.48 2.13
CA GLY A 190 -3.17 16.34 2.85
C GLY A 190 -4.59 15.91 2.44
N SER A 191 -5.41 16.86 1.93
CA SER A 191 -6.74 16.59 1.42
C SER A 191 -6.79 15.70 0.17
N TYR A 192 -5.68 15.57 -0.58
CA TYR A 192 -5.61 14.79 -1.81
C TYR A 192 -4.96 13.42 -1.63
N ILE A 193 -4.31 13.16 -0.50
CA ILE A 193 -3.59 11.89 -0.26
C ILE A 193 -4.55 10.71 -0.33
N LEU A 194 -5.73 10.83 0.26
CA LEU A 194 -6.77 9.80 0.25
C LEU A 194 -7.35 9.49 -1.13
N THR A 195 -7.28 10.44 -2.05
CA THR A 195 -7.79 10.28 -3.41
C THR A 195 -6.73 9.84 -4.40
N ALA A 196 -5.46 10.00 -4.04
CA ALA A 196 -4.32 9.66 -4.89
C ALA A 196 -3.75 8.26 -4.61
N VAL A 197 -4.05 7.69 -3.44
CA VAL A 197 -3.61 6.33 -3.06
C VAL A 197 -4.83 5.42 -3.07
N PRO A 198 -4.97 4.58 -4.10
CA PRO A 198 -6.04 3.59 -4.19
C PRO A 198 -5.86 2.45 -3.18
#